data_4cc7a221bba574f95463fb63a30ee84e
#
_entry.id   4cc7a221bba574f95463fb63a30ee84e
#
_cell.length_a   1.000
_cell.length_b   1.000
_cell.length_c   1.000
_cell.angle_alpha   90.00
_cell.angle_beta   90.00
_cell.angle_gamma   90.00
#
_symmetry.space_group_name_H-M   'P 1'
#
loop_
_entity.id
_entity.type
_entity.pdbx_description
1 polymer ?
#
loop_
_entity_poly.entity_id
_entity_poly.type
_entity_poly.pdbx_seq_one_letter_code
_entity_poly.pdbx_strand_id
1 'polypeptide(L)'
;HFDHVGGICELSKDKKLTPVFKNATIHLHKDHYSYALTPTKRDAGSFQKQYFQPIIEFYIAKKKVHWLENKSGDIIPDINIKYKSSNGHTPHLIHPYNDDFIYLTDLVPTSNHIKIPWVMGYDIEPGVTVQFKEEFLKFIHDKKLTIIYEHDDDFWGSKLELNQKGQFQPTELKDKVNQLSYEITFP
;
A
#
# COMPACT_ATOMS: atom_id res chain seq x y z
N HIS A 1 -3.11 -7.57 -3.30
CA HIS A 1 -2.39 -8.54 -4.14
C HIS A 1 -1.42 -9.36 -3.28
N PHE A 2 -0.90 -10.48 -3.80
CA PHE A 2 -0.09 -11.45 -3.03
C PHE A 2 1.25 -10.87 -2.56
N ASP A 3 1.85 -9.97 -3.30
CA ASP A 3 3.11 -9.30 -2.99
C ASP A 3 3.02 -8.34 -1.79
N HIS A 4 1.83 -7.89 -1.42
CA HIS A 4 1.60 -7.04 -0.26
C HIS A 4 1.30 -7.82 1.04
N VAL A 5 0.98 -9.11 0.96
CA VAL A 5 0.62 -9.93 2.15
C VAL A 5 1.45 -11.20 2.31
N GLY A 6 2.26 -11.59 1.32
CA GLY A 6 2.96 -12.87 1.30
C GLY A 6 3.96 -13.08 2.43
N GLY A 7 4.54 -12.01 2.97
CA GLY A 7 5.60 -12.07 4.00
C GLY A 7 5.13 -12.07 5.46
N ILE A 8 3.82 -12.04 5.73
CA ILE A 8 3.32 -11.95 7.12
C ILE A 8 3.28 -13.30 7.87
N CYS A 9 3.42 -14.41 7.18
CA CYS A 9 3.54 -15.75 7.77
C CYS A 9 4.63 -16.56 7.07
N GLU A 10 5.20 -17.47 7.82
CA GLU A 10 6.09 -18.52 7.31
C GLU A 10 5.33 -19.84 7.28
N LEU A 11 5.61 -20.66 6.26
CA LEU A 11 5.12 -22.03 6.18
C LEU A 11 6.26 -22.98 6.57
N SER A 12 6.10 -23.67 7.70
CA SER A 12 7.07 -24.67 8.14
C SER A 12 7.11 -25.87 7.19
N LYS A 13 8.16 -26.71 7.31
CA LYS A 13 8.28 -27.97 6.54
C LYS A 13 7.06 -28.89 6.74
N ASP A 14 6.44 -28.83 7.91
CA ASP A 14 5.23 -29.61 8.26
C ASP A 14 3.92 -28.91 7.81
N LYS A 15 4.02 -27.91 6.92
CA LYS A 15 2.90 -27.11 6.40
C LYS A 15 2.09 -26.37 7.49
N LYS A 16 2.70 -26.07 8.62
CA LYS A 16 2.10 -25.25 9.68
C LYS A 16 2.41 -23.79 9.45
N LEU A 17 1.37 -22.96 9.42
CA LEU A 17 1.52 -21.51 9.36
C LEU A 17 2.00 -20.95 10.71
N THR A 18 3.02 -20.12 10.66
CA THR A 18 3.56 -19.40 11.82
C THR A 18 3.66 -17.92 11.48
N PRO A 19 3.06 -17.02 12.27
CA PRO A 19 3.16 -15.59 12.00
C PRO A 19 4.58 -15.08 12.19
N VAL A 20 5.07 -14.28 11.24
CA VAL A 20 6.34 -13.56 11.37
C VAL A 20 6.20 -12.52 12.46
N PHE A 21 5.12 -11.76 12.48
CA PHE A 21 4.85 -10.71 13.45
C PHE A 21 3.88 -11.19 14.53
N LYS A 22 4.37 -11.93 15.53
CA LYS A 22 3.56 -12.62 16.55
C LYS A 22 2.60 -11.71 17.33
N ASN A 23 2.98 -10.45 17.53
CA ASN A 23 2.21 -9.47 18.32
C ASN A 23 1.42 -8.48 17.46
N ALA A 24 1.60 -8.49 16.14
CA ALA A 24 0.93 -7.56 15.26
C ALA A 24 -0.57 -7.84 15.13
N THR A 25 -1.33 -6.78 14.90
CA THR A 25 -2.70 -6.82 14.41
C THR A 25 -2.69 -6.39 12.95
N ILE A 26 -3.40 -7.11 12.10
CA ILE A 26 -3.59 -6.76 10.70
C ILE A 26 -4.73 -5.76 10.61
N HIS A 27 -4.50 -4.63 9.94
CA HIS A 27 -5.53 -3.68 9.58
C HIS A 27 -5.88 -3.87 8.11
N LEU A 28 -7.13 -4.20 7.82
CA LEU A 28 -7.56 -4.60 6.48
C LEU A 28 -8.95 -4.04 6.16
N HIS A 29 -9.12 -3.46 4.98
CA HIS A 29 -10.44 -3.02 4.56
C HIS A 29 -11.33 -4.24 4.27
N LYS A 30 -12.49 -4.29 4.91
CA LYS A 30 -13.43 -5.42 4.84
C LYS A 30 -13.87 -5.72 3.41
N ASP A 31 -14.23 -4.68 2.67
CA ASP A 31 -14.71 -4.86 1.30
C ASP A 31 -13.57 -5.22 0.34
N HIS A 32 -12.32 -4.75 0.61
CA HIS A 32 -11.15 -5.21 -0.13
C HIS A 32 -10.94 -6.72 0.05
N TYR A 33 -11.02 -7.22 1.28
CA TYR A 33 -10.91 -8.66 1.55
C TYR A 33 -12.03 -9.44 0.86
N SER A 34 -13.26 -8.94 0.93
CA SER A 34 -14.40 -9.58 0.24
C SER A 34 -14.18 -9.65 -1.27
N TYR A 35 -13.67 -8.57 -1.88
CA TYR A 35 -13.30 -8.56 -3.29
C TYR A 35 -12.16 -9.55 -3.59
N ALA A 36 -11.12 -9.60 -2.77
CA ALA A 36 -9.98 -10.50 -2.95
C ALA A 36 -10.38 -11.99 -2.96
N LEU A 37 -11.47 -12.35 -2.28
CA LEU A 37 -12.01 -13.71 -2.29
C LEU A 37 -12.70 -14.07 -3.61
N THR A 38 -13.24 -13.08 -4.35
CA THR A 38 -13.94 -13.26 -5.62
C THR A 38 -13.56 -12.18 -6.62
N PRO A 39 -12.26 -12.05 -6.97
CA PRO A 39 -11.79 -11.00 -7.87
C PRO A 39 -12.33 -11.20 -9.30
N THR A 40 -12.25 -10.17 -10.11
CA THR A 40 -12.53 -10.27 -11.54
C THR A 40 -11.51 -11.16 -12.25
N LYS A 41 -11.85 -11.64 -13.45
CA LYS A 41 -10.90 -12.44 -14.26
C LYS A 41 -9.63 -11.66 -14.64
N ARG A 42 -9.71 -10.32 -14.63
CA ARG A 42 -8.60 -9.45 -15.00
C ARG A 42 -7.46 -9.51 -13.99
N ASP A 43 -7.79 -9.50 -12.69
CA ASP A 43 -6.82 -9.41 -11.59
C ASP A 43 -6.77 -10.68 -10.70
N ALA A 44 -7.51 -11.72 -11.07
CA ALA A 44 -7.51 -12.99 -10.34
C ALA A 44 -6.11 -13.61 -10.19
N GLY A 45 -5.20 -13.35 -11.12
CA GLY A 45 -3.81 -13.80 -11.05
C GLY A 45 -3.02 -13.12 -9.93
N SER A 46 -3.37 -11.89 -9.59
CA SER A 46 -2.74 -11.13 -8.49
C SER A 46 -3.34 -11.48 -7.13
N PHE A 47 -4.60 -11.94 -7.09
CA PHE A 47 -5.28 -12.43 -5.90
C PHE A 47 -5.20 -13.96 -5.79
N GLN A 48 -4.02 -14.48 -5.59
CA GLN A 48 -3.79 -15.93 -5.49
C GLN A 48 -4.21 -16.43 -4.10
N LYS A 49 -5.49 -16.80 -3.96
CA LYS A 49 -6.11 -17.18 -2.68
C LYS A 49 -5.31 -18.17 -1.83
N GLN A 50 -4.67 -19.14 -2.48
CA GLN A 50 -3.86 -20.15 -1.81
C GLN A 50 -2.70 -19.54 -1.00
N TYR A 51 -2.29 -18.31 -1.30
CA TYR A 51 -1.19 -17.65 -0.58
C TYR A 51 -1.67 -16.68 0.49
N PHE A 52 -2.75 -15.92 0.27
CA PHE A 52 -3.17 -14.92 1.26
C PHE A 52 -4.31 -15.40 2.18
N GLN A 53 -5.26 -16.19 1.67
CA GLN A 53 -6.45 -16.56 2.43
C GLN A 53 -6.10 -17.32 3.72
N PRO A 54 -5.26 -18.38 3.70
CA PRO A 54 -4.88 -19.08 4.94
C PRO A 54 -4.19 -18.17 5.95
N ILE A 55 -3.43 -17.17 5.47
CA ILE A 55 -2.75 -16.21 6.31
C ILE A 55 -3.77 -15.33 7.04
N ILE A 56 -4.70 -14.74 6.30
CA ILE A 56 -5.73 -13.86 6.88
C ILE A 56 -6.65 -14.65 7.82
N GLU A 57 -7.10 -15.84 7.43
CA GLU A 57 -7.91 -16.73 8.27
C GLU A 57 -7.22 -17.10 9.58
N PHE A 58 -5.90 -17.33 9.56
CA PHE A 58 -5.13 -17.55 10.78
C PHE A 58 -5.23 -16.35 11.73
N TYR A 59 -5.07 -15.11 11.23
CA TYR A 59 -5.18 -13.90 12.06
C TYR A 59 -6.62 -13.64 12.51
N ILE A 60 -7.63 -13.93 11.68
CA ILE A 60 -9.06 -13.87 12.06
C ILE A 60 -9.33 -14.83 13.25
N ALA A 61 -8.88 -16.10 13.15
CA ALA A 61 -9.04 -17.08 14.23
C ALA A 61 -8.36 -16.66 15.54
N LYS A 62 -7.30 -15.86 15.46
CA LYS A 62 -6.59 -15.27 16.60
C LYS A 62 -7.18 -13.95 17.09
N LYS A 63 -8.28 -13.46 16.49
CA LYS A 63 -8.88 -12.14 16.75
C LYS A 63 -7.86 -10.98 16.58
N LYS A 64 -6.95 -11.12 15.62
CA LYS A 64 -5.88 -10.16 15.31
C LYS A 64 -6.08 -9.50 13.94
N VAL A 65 -7.33 -9.29 13.53
CA VAL A 65 -7.69 -8.49 12.38
C VAL A 65 -8.56 -7.33 12.85
N HIS A 66 -8.15 -6.11 12.53
CA HIS A 66 -8.96 -4.91 12.70
C HIS A 66 -9.54 -4.52 11.34
N TRP A 67 -10.86 -4.61 11.22
CA TRP A 67 -11.56 -4.31 9.98
C TRP A 67 -11.78 -2.82 9.81
N LEU A 68 -11.31 -2.30 8.69
CA LEU A 68 -11.59 -0.93 8.23
C LEU A 68 -12.81 -1.00 7.30
N GLU A 69 -13.78 -0.10 7.48
CA GLU A 69 -15.06 -0.14 6.74
C GLU A 69 -15.37 1.19 6.03
N ASN A 70 -14.63 2.26 6.34
CA ASN A 70 -14.87 3.59 5.79
C ASN A 70 -13.86 3.94 4.69
N LYS A 71 -14.15 4.98 3.93
CA LYS A 71 -13.21 5.53 2.92
C LYS A 71 -11.96 6.18 3.54
N SER A 72 -12.03 6.57 4.81
CA SER A 72 -10.92 7.14 5.57
C SER A 72 -11.19 7.04 7.07
N GLY A 73 -10.15 7.09 7.87
CA GLY A 73 -10.24 7.06 9.32
C GLY A 73 -8.90 6.85 9.99
N ASP A 74 -8.94 6.59 11.29
CA ASP A 74 -7.76 6.21 12.03
C ASP A 74 -7.52 4.71 11.92
N ILE A 75 -6.26 4.31 11.71
CA ILE A 75 -5.82 2.91 11.83
C ILE A 75 -5.38 2.66 13.25
N ILE A 76 -4.48 3.49 13.76
CA ILE A 76 -3.94 3.43 15.12
C ILE A 76 -4.00 4.83 15.72
N PRO A 77 -5.08 5.18 16.44
CA PRO A 77 -5.28 6.55 16.95
C PRO A 77 -4.14 7.04 17.85
N ASP A 78 -3.64 6.17 18.72
CA ASP A 78 -2.64 6.53 19.74
C ASP A 78 -1.29 6.96 19.15
N ILE A 79 -0.99 6.57 17.91
CA ILE A 79 0.25 6.92 17.22
C ILE A 79 0.01 7.73 15.94
N ASN A 80 -1.18 8.33 15.80
CA ASN A 80 -1.58 9.20 14.68
C ASN A 80 -1.35 8.57 13.29
N ILE A 81 -1.65 7.28 13.13
CA ILE A 81 -1.69 6.63 11.82
C ILE A 81 -3.13 6.58 11.32
N LYS A 82 -3.36 7.24 10.20
CA LYS A 82 -4.64 7.35 9.49
C LYS A 82 -4.58 6.63 8.15
N TYR A 83 -5.74 6.50 7.51
CA TYR A 83 -5.80 6.01 6.12
C TYR A 83 -6.81 6.78 5.29
N LYS A 84 -6.61 6.77 3.99
CA LYS A 84 -7.59 7.01 2.94
C LYS A 84 -7.64 5.78 2.05
N SER A 85 -8.79 5.51 1.42
CA SER A 85 -8.89 4.43 0.44
C SER A 85 -9.11 4.97 -0.96
N SER A 86 -8.64 4.21 -1.95
CA SER A 86 -8.89 4.46 -3.37
C SER A 86 -9.51 3.26 -4.06
N ASN A 87 -9.99 3.48 -5.28
CA ASN A 87 -10.36 2.45 -6.23
C ASN A 87 -9.55 2.65 -7.52
N GLY A 88 -9.73 1.77 -8.48
CA GLY A 88 -9.10 1.85 -9.80
C GLY A 88 -8.03 0.80 -10.00
N HIS A 89 -6.98 0.77 -9.18
CA HIS A 89 -6.03 -0.34 -9.17
C HIS A 89 -6.73 -1.62 -8.66
N THR A 90 -7.22 -1.59 -7.43
CA THR A 90 -8.15 -2.56 -6.85
C THR A 90 -9.21 -1.83 -6.03
N PRO A 91 -10.41 -2.40 -5.80
CA PRO A 91 -11.40 -1.78 -4.93
C PRO A 91 -10.90 -1.68 -3.48
N HIS A 92 -11.14 -0.52 -2.87
CA HIS A 92 -10.85 -0.26 -1.45
C HIS A 92 -9.38 -0.45 -1.05
N LEU A 93 -8.45 -0.12 -1.94
CA LEU A 93 -7.02 -0.09 -1.62
C LEU A 93 -6.76 0.98 -0.56
N ILE A 94 -6.11 0.63 0.55
CA ILE A 94 -5.84 1.55 1.65
C ILE A 94 -4.45 2.19 1.53
N HIS A 95 -4.37 3.47 1.90
CA HIS A 95 -3.16 4.27 1.88
C HIS A 95 -2.94 4.84 3.27
N PRO A 96 -2.11 4.19 4.11
CA PRO A 96 -1.78 4.70 5.44
C PRO A 96 -0.92 5.95 5.34
N TYR A 97 -1.18 6.90 6.26
CA TYR A 97 -0.42 8.14 6.34
C TYR A 97 -0.40 8.70 7.77
N ASN A 98 0.58 9.56 8.04
CA ASN A 98 0.68 10.39 9.24
C ASN A 98 0.92 11.86 8.84
N ASP A 99 1.52 12.66 9.71
CA ASP A 99 1.78 14.08 9.42
C ASP A 99 3.00 14.30 8.50
N ASP A 100 3.85 13.28 8.30
CA ASP A 100 5.10 13.38 7.53
C ASP A 100 5.08 12.56 6.23
N PHE A 101 4.44 11.39 6.25
CA PHE A 101 4.54 10.38 5.19
C PHE A 101 3.17 9.87 4.76
N ILE A 102 3.09 9.45 3.50
CA ILE A 102 2.00 8.64 2.96
C ILE A 102 2.56 7.48 2.13
N TYR A 103 2.01 6.29 2.34
CA TYR A 103 2.32 5.11 1.55
C TYR A 103 1.21 4.89 0.52
N LEU A 104 1.52 5.14 -0.76
CA LEU A 104 0.52 5.11 -1.84
C LEU A 104 0.31 3.73 -2.44
N THR A 105 1.12 2.74 -2.05
CA THR A 105 1.01 1.39 -2.60
C THR A 105 0.95 1.44 -4.15
N ASP A 106 0.08 0.69 -4.77
CA ASP A 106 -0.06 0.59 -6.22
C ASP A 106 -0.89 1.71 -6.87
N LEU A 107 -1.38 2.69 -6.11
CA LEU A 107 -1.98 3.89 -6.71
C LEU A 107 -0.90 4.73 -7.41
N VAL A 108 0.29 4.84 -6.80
CA VAL A 108 1.47 5.51 -7.35
C VAL A 108 2.71 4.69 -6.97
N PRO A 109 2.96 3.57 -7.67
CA PRO A 109 3.98 2.60 -7.26
C PRO A 109 5.41 3.10 -7.42
N THR A 110 5.65 4.04 -8.33
CA THR A 110 6.99 4.62 -8.59
C THR A 110 6.91 6.12 -8.78
N SER A 111 8.06 6.81 -8.70
CA SER A 111 8.19 8.25 -8.98
C SER A 111 7.71 8.65 -10.37
N ASN A 112 7.85 7.77 -11.35
CA ASN A 112 7.36 7.98 -12.71
C ASN A 112 5.82 8.03 -12.79
N HIS A 113 5.12 7.30 -11.91
CA HIS A 113 3.66 7.27 -11.84
C HIS A 113 3.05 8.51 -11.18
N ILE A 114 3.84 9.49 -10.75
CA ILE A 114 3.34 10.83 -10.36
C ILE A 114 2.64 11.52 -11.54
N LYS A 115 3.05 11.26 -12.77
CA LYS A 115 2.35 11.77 -13.96
C LYS A 115 0.93 11.21 -14.00
N ILE A 116 -0.07 12.10 -13.94
CA ILE A 116 -1.50 11.72 -13.82
C ILE A 116 -1.95 10.65 -14.82
N PRO A 117 -1.66 10.73 -16.14
CA PRO A 117 -2.12 9.72 -17.09
C PRO A 117 -1.36 8.38 -17.01
N TRP A 118 -0.27 8.30 -16.25
CA TRP A 118 0.53 7.08 -16.16
C TRP A 118 -0.03 6.18 -15.06
N VAL A 119 -0.67 5.09 -15.44
CA VAL A 119 -1.29 4.10 -14.56
C VAL A 119 -0.68 2.73 -14.81
N MET A 120 -0.86 1.83 -13.87
CA MET A 120 -0.34 0.47 -14.04
C MET A 120 -1.17 -0.34 -15.05
N GLY A 121 -0.49 -1.21 -15.81
CA GLY A 121 -1.16 -2.15 -16.71
C GLY A 121 -2.11 -3.12 -16.00
N TYR A 122 -1.96 -3.29 -14.70
CA TYR A 122 -2.80 -4.15 -13.86
C TYR A 122 -4.05 -3.45 -13.31
N ASP A 123 -4.20 -2.13 -13.47
CA ASP A 123 -5.36 -1.42 -12.97
C ASP A 123 -6.65 -1.99 -13.58
N ILE A 124 -7.62 -2.29 -12.72
CA ILE A 124 -8.90 -2.82 -13.18
C ILE A 124 -9.79 -1.74 -13.78
N GLU A 125 -9.68 -0.49 -13.28
CA GLU A 125 -10.40 0.69 -13.75
C GLU A 125 -9.44 1.89 -13.90
N PRO A 126 -8.58 1.91 -14.95
CA PRO A 126 -7.51 2.92 -15.08
C PRO A 126 -8.03 4.37 -15.09
N GLY A 127 -9.23 4.63 -15.61
CA GLY A 127 -9.85 5.96 -15.55
C GLY A 127 -10.22 6.39 -14.13
N VAL A 128 -10.60 5.45 -13.28
CA VAL A 128 -10.88 5.70 -11.85
C VAL A 128 -9.56 5.92 -11.09
N THR A 129 -8.51 5.17 -11.42
CA THR A 129 -7.15 5.40 -10.89
C THR A 129 -6.70 6.84 -11.13
N VAL A 130 -6.88 7.36 -12.35
CA VAL A 130 -6.53 8.75 -12.70
C VAL A 130 -7.23 9.75 -11.77
N GLN A 131 -8.54 9.59 -11.53
CA GLN A 131 -9.32 10.49 -10.66
C GLN A 131 -8.79 10.46 -9.21
N PHE A 132 -8.56 9.26 -8.66
CA PHE A 132 -7.98 9.14 -7.32
C PHE A 132 -6.55 9.71 -7.23
N LYS A 133 -5.73 9.53 -8.26
CA LYS A 133 -4.40 10.14 -8.29
C LYS A 133 -4.46 11.66 -8.22
N GLU A 134 -5.37 12.31 -8.95
CA GLU A 134 -5.55 13.77 -8.89
C GLU A 134 -5.91 14.21 -7.47
N GLU A 135 -6.87 13.52 -6.81
CA GLU A 135 -7.27 13.82 -5.43
C GLU A 135 -6.11 13.63 -4.45
N PHE A 136 -5.42 12.48 -4.55
CA PHE A 136 -4.34 12.14 -3.61
C PHE A 136 -3.11 13.02 -3.78
N LEU A 137 -2.67 13.29 -5.02
CA LEU A 137 -1.50 14.14 -5.25
C LEU A 137 -1.75 15.58 -4.79
N LYS A 138 -2.99 16.09 -4.97
CA LYS A 138 -3.37 17.39 -4.39
C LYS A 138 -3.30 17.34 -2.87
N PHE A 139 -3.88 16.35 -2.22
CA PHE A 139 -3.85 16.18 -0.77
C PHE A 139 -2.42 16.11 -0.22
N ILE A 140 -1.54 15.37 -0.88
CA ILE A 140 -0.13 15.21 -0.51
C ILE A 140 0.63 16.52 -0.63
N HIS A 141 0.44 17.23 -1.75
CA HIS A 141 1.05 18.53 -1.99
C HIS A 141 0.61 19.56 -0.93
N ASP A 142 -0.71 19.67 -0.67
CA ASP A 142 -1.26 20.62 0.28
C ASP A 142 -0.76 20.35 1.73
N LYS A 143 -0.57 19.09 2.08
CA LYS A 143 -0.05 18.67 3.40
C LYS A 143 1.48 18.54 3.45
N LYS A 144 2.17 18.70 2.33
CA LYS A 144 3.63 18.54 2.22
C LYS A 144 4.14 17.17 2.69
N LEU A 145 3.36 16.11 2.47
CA LEU A 145 3.75 14.76 2.84
C LEU A 145 4.89 14.25 1.95
N THR A 146 5.69 13.33 2.48
CA THR A 146 6.62 12.52 1.69
C THR A 146 5.89 11.28 1.21
N ILE A 147 5.90 11.03 -0.09
CA ILE A 147 5.40 9.77 -0.67
C ILE A 147 6.45 8.69 -0.42
N ILE A 148 5.98 7.50 -0.03
CA ILE A 148 6.78 6.28 0.01
C ILE A 148 6.39 5.43 -1.20
N TYR A 149 7.38 5.02 -2.00
CA TYR A 149 7.21 4.15 -3.16
C TYR A 149 7.55 2.70 -2.82
N GLU A 150 6.76 1.77 -3.33
CA GLU A 150 6.98 0.34 -3.13
C GLU A 150 7.84 -0.26 -4.26
N HIS A 151 7.49 0.07 -5.49
CA HIS A 151 8.02 -0.56 -6.70
C HIS A 151 9.02 0.31 -7.49
N ASP A 152 9.51 1.41 -6.91
CA ASP A 152 10.55 2.22 -7.56
C ASP A 152 11.92 1.58 -7.33
N ASP A 153 12.70 1.40 -8.38
CA ASP A 153 14.02 0.76 -8.28
C ASP A 153 15.08 1.69 -7.69
N ASP A 154 14.96 2.99 -7.94
CA ASP A 154 15.97 4.00 -7.62
C ASP A 154 15.64 4.73 -6.31
N PHE A 155 14.36 5.04 -6.06
CA PHE A 155 13.93 5.91 -4.97
C PHE A 155 12.97 5.21 -4.01
N TRP A 156 13.16 5.42 -2.70
CA TRP A 156 12.19 4.96 -1.73
C TRP A 156 11.07 5.99 -1.47
N GLY A 157 11.26 7.27 -1.88
CA GLY A 157 10.26 8.31 -1.70
C GLY A 157 10.61 9.65 -2.32
N SER A 158 9.65 10.58 -2.29
CA SER A 158 9.84 11.97 -2.73
C SER A 158 8.85 12.92 -2.06
N LYS A 159 9.13 14.22 -2.20
CA LYS A 159 8.13 15.30 -2.06
C LYS A 159 7.47 15.56 -3.40
N LEU A 160 6.46 16.43 -3.41
CA LEU A 160 5.77 16.89 -4.62
C LEU A 160 5.84 18.40 -4.76
N GLU A 161 6.02 18.85 -6.00
CA GLU A 161 5.87 20.25 -6.41
C GLU A 161 5.06 20.37 -7.70
N LEU A 162 4.55 21.56 -7.97
CA LEU A 162 3.95 21.88 -9.26
C LEU A 162 5.02 22.48 -10.17
N ASN A 163 5.16 21.95 -11.38
CA ASN A 163 6.01 22.53 -12.40
C ASN A 163 5.37 23.80 -13.00
N GLN A 164 6.07 24.47 -13.91
CA GLN A 164 5.60 25.69 -14.58
C GLN A 164 4.28 25.52 -15.35
N LYS A 165 3.88 24.29 -15.66
CA LYS A 165 2.62 23.95 -16.34
C LYS A 165 1.51 23.57 -15.35
N GLY A 166 1.74 23.70 -14.04
CA GLY A 166 0.79 23.28 -13.00
C GLY A 166 0.61 21.76 -12.85
N GLN A 167 1.58 20.97 -13.32
CA GLN A 167 1.55 19.51 -13.21
C GLN A 167 2.42 19.07 -12.04
N PHE A 168 1.97 18.07 -11.29
CA PHE A 168 2.78 17.47 -10.23
C PHE A 168 4.03 16.80 -10.79
N GLN A 169 5.14 17.02 -10.08
CA GLN A 169 6.41 16.36 -10.32
C GLN A 169 7.05 15.97 -8.99
N PRO A 170 7.81 14.85 -8.94
CA PRO A 170 8.54 14.48 -7.75
C PRO A 170 9.73 15.44 -7.54
N THR A 171 9.97 15.78 -6.28
CA THR A 171 11.13 16.56 -5.84
C THR A 171 11.74 15.94 -4.59
N GLU A 172 12.92 16.37 -4.18
CA GLU A 172 13.62 15.79 -3.02
C GLU A 172 13.61 14.26 -3.06
N LEU A 173 13.92 13.70 -4.24
CA LEU A 173 14.01 12.25 -4.41
C LEU A 173 14.94 11.64 -3.36
N LYS A 174 14.46 10.58 -2.70
CA LYS A 174 15.19 9.88 -1.65
C LYS A 174 15.75 8.59 -2.23
N ASP A 175 17.06 8.55 -2.47
CA ASP A 175 17.73 7.37 -3.02
C ASP A 175 17.55 6.16 -2.11
N LYS A 176 17.35 4.99 -2.71
CA LYS A 176 17.47 3.74 -1.98
C LYS A 176 18.92 3.62 -1.51
N VAL A 177 19.11 3.65 -0.20
CA VAL A 177 20.42 3.41 0.38
C VAL A 177 20.81 1.98 0.04
N ASN A 178 21.98 1.79 -0.57
CA ASN A 178 22.52 0.45 -0.79
C ASN A 178 22.55 -0.30 0.55
N GLN A 179 21.75 -1.34 0.68
CA GLN A 179 21.56 -2.13 1.91
C GLN A 179 22.87 -2.75 2.45
N LEU A 180 23.94 -2.69 1.70
CA LEU A 180 25.26 -3.21 2.04
C LEU A 180 26.07 -2.34 3.01
N SER A 181 25.59 -1.17 3.42
CA SER A 181 26.31 -0.25 4.30
C SER A 181 25.74 -0.10 5.72
N TYR A 182 24.66 -0.80 6.07
CA TYR A 182 24.16 -0.81 7.45
C TYR A 182 24.55 -2.09 8.16
N GLU A 183 25.65 -2.07 8.89
CA GLU A 183 25.83 -2.98 10.02
C GLU A 183 24.82 -2.57 11.10
N ILE A 184 23.70 -3.29 11.17
CA ILE A 184 22.79 -3.18 12.30
C ILE A 184 23.47 -3.86 13.48
N THR A 185 24.22 -3.10 14.26
CA THR A 185 24.65 -3.54 15.60
C THR A 185 23.44 -3.47 16.52
N PHE A 186 22.82 -4.61 16.78
CA PHE A 186 21.89 -4.74 17.90
C PHE A 186 22.70 -4.70 19.22
N PRO A 187 22.24 -3.94 20.21
CA PRO A 187 22.83 -3.94 21.53
C PRO A 187 22.68 -5.28 22.23
#